data_ca51f5a9aa2b99b370276b6dfff7cc5e
#
_entry.id   ca51f5a9aa2b99b370276b6dfff7cc5e
#
_cell.length_a   1.000
_cell.length_b   1.000
_cell.length_c   1.000
_cell.angle_alpha   90.00
_cell.angle_beta   90.00
_cell.angle_gamma   90.00
#
_symmetry.space_group_name_H-M   'P 1'
#
loop_
_entity.id
_entity.type
_entity.pdbx_description
1 polymer ?
#
loop_
_entity_poly.entity_id
_entity_poly.type
_entity_poly.pdbx_seq_one_letter_code
_entity_poly.pdbx_strand_id
1 'polypeptide(L)'
;MQNRIKEKLAANTPAFGAQLRFASPAIAELFGHSGFDYLVIDTEHAPQTPPGIQAQLQAIGNTPATPVVRLSRVDEEQIRLYLDMGAMGILAPFINTAEQAEAGARACRYPPIGIRGFGPHRASQYGLNTEEYFSTINDQVLFIGLIETAEAVDNIDEILAVEGFDSFIIGPVDLSISLGVPFDYEGQVFQDAQA
;
A
#
# COMPACT_ATOMS: atom_id res chain seq x y z
N MET A 1 16.14 -2.91 -5.30
CA MET A 1 15.15 -1.82 -5.45
C MET A 1 15.08 -1.07 -4.13
N GLN A 2 15.12 0.26 -4.16
CA GLN A 2 14.96 1.07 -2.95
C GLN A 2 13.52 1.60 -2.87
N ASN A 3 12.92 1.56 -1.68
CA ASN A 3 11.59 2.09 -1.45
C ASN A 3 11.70 3.53 -0.92
N ARG A 4 11.32 4.48 -1.76
CA ARG A 4 11.45 5.91 -1.46
C ARG A 4 10.60 6.37 -0.28
N ILE A 5 9.47 5.71 -0.04
CA ILE A 5 8.67 5.99 1.16
C ILE A 5 9.47 5.64 2.42
N LYS A 6 10.08 4.44 2.47
CA LYS A 6 10.92 4.03 3.61
C LYS A 6 12.12 4.95 3.83
N GLU A 7 12.77 5.40 2.77
CA GLU A 7 13.87 6.37 2.85
C GLU A 7 13.40 7.69 3.47
N LYS A 8 12.25 8.21 3.03
CA LYS A 8 11.67 9.44 3.55
C LYS A 8 11.27 9.31 5.02
N LEU A 9 10.61 8.21 5.39
CA LEU A 9 10.21 7.93 6.77
C LEU A 9 11.46 7.81 7.67
N ALA A 10 12.48 7.08 7.25
CA ALA A 10 13.74 6.96 8.00
C ALA A 10 14.48 8.30 8.17
N ALA A 11 14.35 9.21 7.21
CA ALA A 11 14.89 10.56 7.27
C ALA A 11 14.00 11.55 8.04
N ASN A 12 12.85 11.10 8.57
CA ASN A 12 11.81 11.93 9.19
C ASN A 12 11.37 13.10 8.29
N THR A 13 11.20 12.82 6.99
CA THR A 13 10.75 13.78 5.97
C THR A 13 9.44 13.31 5.35
N PRO A 14 8.53 14.24 4.99
CA PRO A 14 7.26 13.87 4.38
C PRO A 14 7.49 13.23 3.00
N ALA A 15 6.68 12.19 2.70
CA ALA A 15 6.58 11.59 1.38
C ALA A 15 5.28 12.08 0.72
N PHE A 16 5.37 12.54 -0.53
CA PHE A 16 4.22 13.02 -1.30
C PHE A 16 3.88 12.03 -2.41
N GLY A 17 2.62 11.65 -2.50
CA GLY A 17 2.13 10.71 -3.49
C GLY A 17 0.87 11.17 -4.21
N ALA A 18 0.52 10.44 -5.27
CA ALA A 18 -0.73 10.64 -6.00
C ALA A 18 -1.44 9.30 -6.21
N GLN A 19 -2.79 9.36 -6.23
CA GLN A 19 -3.63 8.20 -6.50
C GLN A 19 -4.01 8.15 -7.99
N LEU A 20 -3.77 7.01 -8.62
CA LEU A 20 -4.05 6.76 -10.03
C LEU A 20 -5.38 6.01 -10.18
N ARG A 21 -6.42 6.71 -10.58
CA ARG A 21 -7.76 6.15 -10.86
C ARG A 21 -8.01 5.85 -12.33
N PHE A 22 -7.08 6.19 -13.20
CA PHE A 22 -7.17 5.91 -14.63
C PHE A 22 -6.21 4.76 -14.99
N ALA A 23 -6.70 3.76 -15.72
CA ALA A 23 -5.92 2.63 -16.22
C ALA A 23 -5.02 3.07 -17.40
N SER A 24 -4.09 4.00 -17.16
CA SER A 24 -3.22 4.57 -18.18
C SER A 24 -1.74 4.52 -17.78
N PRO A 25 -0.93 3.67 -18.42
CA PRO A 25 0.51 3.65 -18.20
C PRO A 25 1.20 4.99 -18.50
N ALA A 26 0.71 5.73 -19.51
CA ALA A 26 1.26 7.03 -19.86
C ALA A 26 1.05 8.08 -18.75
N ILE A 27 -0.13 8.07 -18.09
CA ILE A 27 -0.37 8.93 -16.92
C ILE A 27 0.51 8.49 -15.76
N ALA A 28 0.65 7.18 -15.52
CA ALA A 28 1.49 6.65 -14.45
C ALA A 28 2.97 7.05 -14.63
N GLU A 29 3.50 6.99 -15.85
CA GLU A 29 4.85 7.43 -16.19
C GLU A 29 5.02 8.95 -16.00
N LEU A 30 4.07 9.74 -16.52
CA LEU A 30 4.09 11.21 -16.38
C LEU A 30 4.14 11.63 -14.91
N PHE A 31 3.27 11.08 -14.07
CA PHE A 31 3.28 11.37 -12.63
C PHE A 31 4.53 10.86 -11.94
N GLY A 32 5.04 9.69 -12.34
CA GLY A 32 6.29 9.15 -11.80
C GLY A 32 7.51 10.06 -12.02
N HIS A 33 7.53 10.83 -13.12
CA HIS A 33 8.55 11.84 -13.41
C HIS A 33 8.23 13.23 -12.86
N SER A 34 7.02 13.47 -12.37
CA SER A 34 6.59 14.80 -11.90
C SER A 34 7.02 15.14 -10.46
N GLY A 35 7.84 14.30 -9.83
CA GLY A 35 8.42 14.56 -8.51
C GLY A 35 7.66 13.94 -7.32
N PHE A 36 6.64 13.12 -7.56
CA PHE A 36 6.02 12.34 -6.51
C PHE A 36 6.98 11.27 -5.96
N ASP A 37 6.93 11.04 -4.65
CA ASP A 37 7.71 9.99 -3.99
C ASP A 37 7.09 8.61 -4.19
N TYR A 38 5.76 8.54 -4.33
CA TYR A 38 5.06 7.30 -4.60
C TYR A 38 3.77 7.53 -5.41
N LEU A 39 3.32 6.46 -6.08
CA LEU A 39 2.06 6.46 -6.82
C LEU A 39 1.22 5.25 -6.39
N VAL A 40 -0.05 5.49 -6.06
CA VAL A 40 -1.01 4.45 -5.66
C VAL A 40 -1.90 4.10 -6.84
N ILE A 41 -1.78 2.89 -7.39
CA ILE A 41 -2.72 2.35 -8.35
C ILE A 41 -3.96 1.88 -7.58
N ASP A 42 -5.10 2.50 -7.86
CA ASP A 42 -6.35 2.23 -7.16
C ASP A 42 -7.10 1.07 -7.82
N THR A 43 -7.23 -0.07 -7.10
CA THR A 43 -8.02 -1.22 -7.58
C THR A 43 -9.34 -1.39 -6.85
N GLU A 44 -9.63 -0.52 -5.87
CA GLU A 44 -10.88 -0.51 -5.12
C GLU A 44 -11.97 0.30 -5.83
N HIS A 45 -11.68 1.56 -6.16
CA HIS A 45 -12.66 2.49 -6.72
C HIS A 45 -12.35 2.90 -8.17
N ALA A 46 -11.51 2.16 -8.86
CA ALA A 46 -11.19 2.41 -10.26
C ALA A 46 -11.26 1.14 -11.10
N PRO A 47 -11.70 1.22 -12.37
CA PRO A 47 -11.83 0.07 -13.26
C PRO A 47 -10.46 -0.40 -13.74
N GLN A 48 -9.75 -1.15 -12.89
CA GLN A 48 -8.44 -1.72 -13.18
C GLN A 48 -8.55 -3.19 -13.59
N THR A 49 -7.61 -3.62 -14.42
CA THR A 49 -7.43 -5.03 -14.79
C THR A 49 -6.01 -5.47 -14.52
N PRO A 50 -5.73 -6.76 -14.22
CA PRO A 50 -4.37 -7.22 -13.96
C PRO A 50 -3.34 -6.83 -15.03
N PRO A 51 -3.62 -6.97 -16.36
CA PRO A 51 -2.70 -6.47 -17.39
C PRO A 51 -2.50 -4.95 -17.36
N GLY A 52 -3.56 -4.18 -17.08
CA GLY A 52 -3.48 -2.72 -16.95
C GLY A 52 -2.66 -2.28 -15.74
N ILE A 53 -2.81 -2.97 -14.61
CA ILE A 53 -1.99 -2.75 -13.40
C ILE A 53 -0.52 -3.06 -13.69
N GLN A 54 -0.23 -4.20 -14.33
CA GLN A 54 1.13 -4.56 -14.71
C GLN A 54 1.77 -3.50 -15.62
N ALA A 55 1.05 -3.00 -16.61
CA ALA A 55 1.55 -1.96 -17.51
C ALA A 55 1.84 -0.64 -16.77
N GLN A 56 0.99 -0.24 -15.82
CA GLN A 56 1.25 0.93 -14.96
C GLN A 56 2.46 0.70 -14.04
N LEU A 57 2.58 -0.49 -13.41
CA LEU A 57 3.75 -0.84 -12.61
C LEU A 57 5.05 -0.86 -13.43
N GLN A 58 4.99 -1.25 -14.71
CA GLN A 58 6.13 -1.17 -15.63
C GLN A 58 6.51 0.29 -15.92
N ALA A 59 5.53 1.15 -16.15
CA ALA A 59 5.73 2.57 -16.40
C ALA A 59 6.34 3.26 -15.17
N ILE A 60 5.78 3.09 -13.97
CA ILE A 60 6.29 3.65 -12.72
C ILE A 60 7.70 3.12 -12.41
N GLY A 61 7.98 1.84 -12.68
CA GLY A 61 9.28 1.21 -12.41
C GLY A 61 10.46 1.82 -13.19
N ASN A 62 10.20 2.65 -14.20
CA ASN A 62 11.20 3.43 -14.92
C ASN A 62 11.35 4.87 -14.39
N THR A 63 10.69 5.20 -13.29
CA THR A 63 10.69 6.53 -12.65
C THR A 63 11.23 6.44 -11.22
N PRO A 64 11.51 7.57 -10.56
CA PRO A 64 11.92 7.57 -9.17
C PRO A 64 10.81 7.20 -8.17
N ALA A 65 9.54 7.21 -8.57
CA ALA A 65 8.41 7.00 -7.66
C ALA A 65 8.26 5.53 -7.23
N THR A 66 7.91 5.30 -5.97
CA THR A 66 7.61 3.97 -5.45
C THR A 66 6.20 3.54 -5.89
N PRO A 67 6.05 2.38 -6.56
CA PRO A 67 4.73 1.87 -6.94
C PRO A 67 4.03 1.20 -5.75
N VAL A 68 2.83 1.67 -5.43
CA VAL A 68 1.92 1.11 -4.41
C VAL A 68 0.63 0.68 -5.10
N VAL A 69 0.01 -0.40 -4.64
CA VAL A 69 -1.31 -0.83 -5.14
C VAL A 69 -2.30 -0.82 -3.98
N ARG A 70 -3.42 -0.11 -4.15
CA ARG A 70 -4.55 -0.20 -3.22
C ARG A 70 -5.41 -1.39 -3.59
N LEU A 71 -5.61 -2.30 -2.63
CA LEU A 71 -6.47 -3.47 -2.76
C LEU A 71 -7.96 -3.06 -2.69
N SER A 72 -8.83 -3.94 -3.16
CA SER A 72 -10.26 -3.85 -2.89
C SER A 72 -10.66 -4.48 -1.55
N ARG A 73 -9.80 -5.33 -0.99
CA ARG A 73 -9.90 -5.96 0.35
C ARG A 73 -8.57 -6.61 0.69
N VAL A 74 -8.36 -6.97 1.95
CA VAL A 74 -7.23 -7.83 2.35
C VAL A 74 -7.43 -9.21 1.73
N ASP A 75 -6.56 -9.57 0.78
CA ASP A 75 -6.61 -10.82 0.04
C ASP A 75 -5.20 -11.27 -0.32
N GLU A 76 -4.78 -12.44 0.19
CA GLU A 76 -3.42 -12.96 0.02
C GLU A 76 -3.05 -13.18 -1.44
N GLU A 77 -4.00 -13.61 -2.28
CA GLU A 77 -3.74 -13.85 -3.70
C GLU A 77 -3.50 -12.55 -4.45
N GLN A 78 -4.29 -11.51 -4.17
CA GLN A 78 -4.08 -10.18 -4.76
C GLN A 78 -2.77 -9.55 -4.30
N ILE A 79 -2.46 -9.63 -3.00
CA ILE A 79 -1.19 -9.15 -2.43
C ILE A 79 -0.02 -9.78 -3.17
N ARG A 80 0.02 -11.12 -3.23
CA ARG A 80 1.05 -11.87 -3.94
C ARG A 80 1.16 -11.45 -5.40
N LEU A 81 0.02 -11.40 -6.11
CA LEU A 81 -0.03 -11.07 -7.53
C LEU A 81 0.59 -9.69 -7.81
N TYR A 82 0.20 -8.66 -7.05
CA TYR A 82 0.68 -7.30 -7.30
C TYR A 82 2.15 -7.12 -6.90
N LEU A 83 2.59 -7.76 -5.82
CA LEU A 83 4.00 -7.78 -5.44
C LEU A 83 4.87 -8.51 -6.49
N ASP A 84 4.38 -9.61 -7.08
CA ASP A 84 5.09 -10.35 -8.13
C ASP A 84 5.13 -9.54 -9.45
N MET A 85 4.15 -8.67 -9.69
CA MET A 85 4.17 -7.67 -10.77
C MET A 85 5.11 -6.50 -10.50
N GLY A 86 5.63 -6.36 -9.27
CA GLY A 86 6.62 -5.33 -8.91
C GLY A 86 6.08 -4.14 -8.14
N ALA A 87 4.94 -4.25 -7.48
CA ALA A 87 4.55 -3.29 -6.44
C ALA A 87 5.55 -3.35 -5.28
N MET A 88 5.82 -2.20 -4.68
CA MET A 88 6.71 -2.03 -3.53
C MET A 88 5.96 -1.67 -2.25
N GLY A 89 4.65 -1.52 -2.36
CA GLY A 89 3.74 -1.31 -1.24
C GLY A 89 2.34 -1.78 -1.57
N ILE A 90 1.64 -2.22 -0.55
CA ILE A 90 0.23 -2.61 -0.56
C ILE A 90 -0.50 -1.67 0.38
N LEU A 91 -1.57 -1.04 -0.11
CA LEU A 91 -2.50 -0.24 0.67
C LEU A 91 -3.81 -1.03 0.81
N ALA A 92 -4.14 -1.43 2.03
CA ALA A 92 -5.28 -2.28 2.33
C ALA A 92 -6.42 -1.47 2.96
N PRO A 93 -7.65 -1.50 2.41
CA PRO A 93 -8.80 -0.83 2.99
C PRO A 93 -9.31 -1.57 4.22
N PHE A 94 -10.07 -0.87 5.06
CA PHE A 94 -10.85 -1.42 6.18
C PHE A 94 -10.04 -2.30 7.14
N ILE A 95 -8.85 -1.86 7.52
CA ILE A 95 -8.09 -2.52 8.59
C ILE A 95 -8.71 -2.14 9.93
N ASN A 96 -9.53 -3.02 10.46
CA ASN A 96 -10.31 -2.80 11.67
C ASN A 96 -9.74 -3.52 12.89
N THR A 97 -8.92 -4.55 12.70
CA THR A 97 -8.37 -5.36 13.79
C THR A 97 -6.90 -5.70 13.58
N ALA A 98 -6.22 -6.05 14.68
CA ALA A 98 -4.82 -6.51 14.65
C ALA A 98 -4.66 -7.79 13.80
N GLU A 99 -5.62 -8.71 13.80
CA GLU A 99 -5.58 -9.92 12.99
C GLU A 99 -5.62 -9.62 11.50
N GLN A 100 -6.41 -8.64 11.06
CA GLN A 100 -6.43 -8.19 9.66
C GLN A 100 -5.10 -7.54 9.27
N ALA A 101 -4.54 -6.72 10.15
CA ALA A 101 -3.23 -6.10 9.96
C ALA A 101 -2.12 -7.17 9.86
N GLU A 102 -2.11 -8.16 10.76
CA GLU A 102 -1.15 -9.29 10.75
C GLU A 102 -1.27 -10.12 9.47
N ALA A 103 -2.49 -10.48 9.08
CA ALA A 103 -2.72 -11.26 7.87
C ALA A 103 -2.14 -10.56 6.63
N GLY A 104 -2.39 -9.26 6.46
CA GLY A 104 -1.86 -8.47 5.37
C GLY A 104 -0.34 -8.30 5.42
N ALA A 105 0.20 -7.98 6.60
CA ALA A 105 1.64 -7.80 6.80
C ALA A 105 2.44 -9.08 6.48
N ARG A 106 1.94 -10.23 6.91
CA ARG A 106 2.55 -11.55 6.64
C ARG A 106 2.43 -11.96 5.18
N ALA A 107 1.30 -11.66 4.53
CA ALA A 107 1.10 -11.94 3.11
C ALA A 107 2.06 -11.15 2.20
N CYS A 108 2.55 -10.00 2.65
CA CYS A 108 3.52 -9.19 1.92
C CYS A 108 4.95 -9.74 1.97
N ARG A 109 5.30 -10.60 2.92
CA ARG A 109 6.68 -10.98 3.23
C ARG A 109 6.93 -12.47 3.06
N TYR A 110 8.13 -12.81 2.63
CA TYR A 110 8.59 -14.20 2.55
C TYR A 110 8.94 -14.76 3.94
N PRO A 111 8.85 -16.10 4.11
CA PRO A 111 9.33 -16.75 5.35
C PRO A 111 10.78 -16.34 5.70
N PRO A 112 11.16 -16.32 7.00
CA PRO A 112 10.37 -16.81 8.14
C PRO A 112 9.37 -15.80 8.72
N ILE A 113 9.43 -14.50 8.34
CA ILE A 113 8.61 -13.42 8.91
C ILE A 113 7.21 -13.30 8.27
N GLY A 114 6.96 -13.97 7.15
CA GLY A 114 5.69 -13.97 6.44
C GLY A 114 5.36 -15.31 5.82
N ILE A 115 4.34 -15.28 4.96
CA ILE A 115 3.78 -16.47 4.30
C ILE A 115 3.71 -16.34 2.77
N ARG A 116 4.27 -15.26 2.20
CA ARG A 116 4.23 -15.01 0.75
C ARG A 116 4.84 -16.18 -0.03
N GLY A 117 4.08 -16.74 -0.98
CA GLY A 117 4.58 -17.73 -1.92
C GLY A 117 5.58 -17.13 -2.90
N PHE A 118 6.62 -17.89 -3.27
CA PHE A 118 7.70 -17.43 -4.14
C PHE A 118 7.34 -17.58 -5.61
N GLY A 119 7.20 -16.48 -6.34
CA GLY A 119 6.95 -16.44 -7.77
C GLY A 119 7.19 -15.05 -8.37
N PRO A 120 8.26 -14.33 -7.96
CA PRO A 120 8.47 -12.92 -8.31
C PRO A 120 8.91 -12.75 -9.76
N HIS A 121 8.07 -13.09 -10.70
CA HIS A 121 8.38 -13.11 -12.12
C HIS A 121 8.98 -11.77 -12.62
N ARG A 122 8.16 -10.70 -12.68
CA ARG A 122 8.65 -9.36 -13.09
C ARG A 122 9.49 -8.70 -11.98
N ALA A 123 9.06 -8.82 -10.73
CA ALA A 123 9.74 -8.16 -9.60
C ALA A 123 11.20 -8.57 -9.44
N SER A 124 11.55 -9.81 -9.82
CA SER A 124 12.94 -10.31 -9.87
C SER A 124 13.62 -10.12 -11.22
N GLN A 125 13.13 -9.19 -12.05
CA GLN A 125 13.61 -8.97 -13.43
C GLN A 125 13.55 -10.25 -14.27
N TYR A 126 12.42 -10.97 -14.20
CA TYR A 126 12.18 -12.22 -14.93
C TYR A 126 13.20 -13.34 -14.59
N GLY A 127 13.65 -13.37 -13.34
CA GLY A 127 14.61 -14.34 -12.86
C GLY A 127 16.08 -13.93 -12.97
N LEU A 128 16.38 -12.77 -13.57
CA LEU A 128 17.76 -12.30 -13.73
C LEU A 128 18.37 -11.77 -12.42
N ASN A 129 17.52 -11.41 -11.43
CA ASN A 129 17.96 -10.84 -10.15
C ASN A 129 17.27 -11.51 -8.94
N THR A 130 17.11 -12.82 -8.98
CA THR A 130 16.31 -13.57 -8.00
C THR A 130 16.89 -13.55 -6.58
N GLU A 131 18.20 -13.78 -6.45
CA GLU A 131 18.87 -13.87 -5.14
C GLU A 131 18.91 -12.53 -4.42
N GLU A 132 19.29 -11.46 -5.12
CA GLU A 132 19.29 -10.10 -4.58
C GLU A 132 17.87 -9.66 -4.21
N TYR A 133 16.88 -9.92 -5.09
CA TYR A 133 15.49 -9.63 -4.82
C TYR A 133 15.02 -10.30 -3.54
N PHE A 134 15.22 -11.63 -3.42
CA PHE A 134 14.78 -12.40 -2.27
C PHE A 134 15.44 -11.94 -0.96
N SER A 135 16.72 -11.63 -0.98
CA SER A 135 17.47 -11.21 0.20
C SER A 135 17.12 -9.82 0.72
N THR A 136 16.49 -8.98 -0.12
CA THR A 136 16.26 -7.56 0.22
C THR A 136 14.79 -7.17 0.32
N ILE A 137 13.88 -7.88 -0.36
CA ILE A 137 12.51 -7.40 -0.56
C ILE A 137 11.69 -7.33 0.73
N ASN A 138 11.91 -8.24 1.69
CA ASN A 138 11.21 -8.21 2.97
C ASN A 138 11.41 -6.88 3.71
N ASP A 139 12.59 -6.26 3.57
CA ASP A 139 12.93 -4.98 4.18
C ASP A 139 12.42 -3.79 3.34
N GLN A 140 12.12 -4.00 2.06
CA GLN A 140 11.74 -2.94 1.14
C GLN A 140 10.23 -2.84 0.93
N VAL A 141 9.48 -3.92 1.06
CA VAL A 141 8.03 -3.89 0.90
C VAL A 141 7.34 -3.15 2.05
N LEU A 142 6.27 -2.42 1.74
CA LEU A 142 5.40 -1.76 2.72
C LEU A 142 4.03 -2.41 2.75
N PHE A 143 3.50 -2.63 3.95
CA PHE A 143 2.08 -2.89 4.18
C PHE A 143 1.47 -1.69 4.92
N ILE A 144 0.50 -1.04 4.27
CA ILE A 144 -0.13 0.20 4.72
C ILE A 144 -1.62 -0.07 4.90
N GLY A 145 -2.19 0.25 6.06
CA GLY A 145 -3.62 0.13 6.31
C GLY A 145 -4.38 1.44 6.10
N LEU A 146 -5.64 1.36 5.66
CA LEU A 146 -6.58 2.47 5.78
C LEU A 146 -7.32 2.33 7.11
N ILE A 147 -7.23 3.38 7.93
CA ILE A 147 -8.01 3.56 9.16
C ILE A 147 -9.19 4.46 8.81
N GLU A 148 -10.34 3.83 8.65
CA GLU A 148 -11.50 4.50 8.03
C GLU A 148 -12.85 4.07 8.63
N THR A 149 -12.80 3.45 9.83
CA THR A 149 -14.00 3.07 10.60
C THR A 149 -13.83 3.41 12.07
N ALA A 150 -14.95 3.57 12.80
CA ALA A 150 -14.94 3.73 14.25
C ALA A 150 -14.28 2.53 14.95
N GLU A 151 -14.53 1.30 14.48
CA GLU A 151 -13.89 0.08 14.98
C GLU A 151 -12.37 0.12 14.84
N ALA A 152 -11.85 0.61 13.71
CA ALA A 152 -10.42 0.75 13.50
C ALA A 152 -9.79 1.76 14.47
N VAL A 153 -10.49 2.86 14.78
CA VAL A 153 -10.04 3.85 15.77
C VAL A 153 -10.03 3.24 17.17
N ASP A 154 -11.07 2.50 17.55
CA ASP A 154 -11.14 1.83 18.86
C ASP A 154 -10.01 0.81 19.06
N ASN A 155 -9.56 0.15 17.98
CA ASN A 155 -8.52 -0.87 18.00
C ASN A 155 -7.13 -0.36 17.55
N ILE A 156 -6.92 0.95 17.45
CA ILE A 156 -5.73 1.53 16.81
C ILE A 156 -4.42 1.08 17.46
N ASP A 157 -4.36 1.04 18.77
CA ASP A 157 -3.16 0.64 19.52
C ASP A 157 -2.76 -0.81 19.22
N GLU A 158 -3.74 -1.71 19.11
CA GLU A 158 -3.53 -3.12 18.79
C GLU A 158 -3.08 -3.29 17.33
N ILE A 159 -3.68 -2.52 16.42
CA ILE A 159 -3.30 -2.52 14.99
C ILE A 159 -1.85 -2.02 14.82
N LEU A 160 -1.50 -0.92 15.47
CA LEU A 160 -0.15 -0.34 15.38
C LEU A 160 0.93 -1.19 16.04
N ALA A 161 0.57 -2.07 16.96
CA ALA A 161 1.51 -3.00 17.60
C ALA A 161 1.89 -4.20 16.70
N VAL A 162 1.20 -4.40 15.57
CA VAL A 162 1.45 -5.53 14.66
C VAL A 162 2.80 -5.39 13.97
N GLU A 163 3.66 -6.40 14.11
CA GLU A 163 4.95 -6.44 13.40
C GLU A 163 4.72 -6.52 11.90
N GLY A 164 5.33 -5.58 11.16
CA GLY A 164 5.20 -5.51 9.72
C GLY A 164 4.02 -4.69 9.21
N PHE A 165 3.23 -4.09 10.09
CA PHE A 165 2.33 -2.99 9.77
C PHE A 165 3.15 -1.69 9.73
N ASP A 166 3.55 -1.26 8.53
CA ASP A 166 4.59 -0.24 8.35
C ASP A 166 4.07 1.20 8.49
N SER A 167 2.80 1.44 8.16
CA SER A 167 2.18 2.78 8.17
C SER A 167 0.67 2.68 8.00
N PHE A 168 -0.01 3.80 8.20
CA PHE A 168 -1.44 3.89 7.91
C PHE A 168 -1.79 5.22 7.21
N ILE A 169 -2.97 5.25 6.61
CA ILE A 169 -3.60 6.43 6.03
C ILE A 169 -5.00 6.54 6.63
N ILE A 170 -5.40 7.73 7.02
CA ILE A 170 -6.78 7.98 7.44
C ILE A 170 -7.65 8.13 6.19
N GLY A 171 -8.75 7.37 6.11
CA GLY A 171 -9.79 7.51 5.10
C GLY A 171 -10.92 8.45 5.58
N PRO A 172 -10.82 9.78 5.40
CA PRO A 172 -11.69 10.72 6.11
C PRO A 172 -13.17 10.60 5.73
N VAL A 173 -13.48 10.22 4.49
CA VAL A 173 -14.85 10.09 4.03
C VAL A 173 -15.52 8.91 4.74
N ASP A 174 -14.95 7.73 4.61
CA ASP A 174 -15.51 6.50 5.20
C ASP A 174 -15.49 6.56 6.72
N LEU A 175 -14.44 7.13 7.32
CA LEU A 175 -14.37 7.37 8.76
C LEU A 175 -15.53 8.27 9.25
N SER A 176 -15.79 9.40 8.58
CA SER A 176 -16.88 10.29 8.96
C SER A 176 -18.25 9.63 8.87
N ILE A 177 -18.45 8.79 7.86
CA ILE A 177 -19.67 8.00 7.68
C ILE A 177 -19.80 6.95 8.79
N SER A 178 -18.72 6.24 9.09
CA SER A 178 -18.68 5.21 10.15
C SER A 178 -18.93 5.79 11.55
N LEU A 179 -18.46 7.01 11.81
CA LEU A 179 -18.69 7.74 13.05
C LEU A 179 -20.12 8.33 13.15
N GLY A 180 -20.93 8.23 12.09
CA GLY A 180 -22.29 8.79 12.05
C GLY A 180 -22.36 10.30 11.84
N VAL A 181 -21.26 10.93 11.40
CA VAL A 181 -21.13 12.36 11.12
C VAL A 181 -20.63 12.58 9.67
N PRO A 182 -21.35 12.12 8.64
CA PRO A 182 -20.88 12.12 7.26
C PRO A 182 -20.48 13.51 6.79
N PHE A 183 -19.22 13.64 6.31
CA PHE A 183 -18.59 14.86 5.78
C PHE A 183 -18.40 16.01 6.80
N ASP A 184 -18.68 15.80 8.08
CA ASP A 184 -18.43 16.78 9.14
C ASP A 184 -17.00 16.61 9.71
N TYR A 185 -16.00 17.04 8.95
CA TYR A 185 -14.58 16.90 9.31
C TYR A 185 -14.13 17.88 10.41
N GLU A 186 -14.87 18.97 10.62
CA GLU A 186 -14.57 20.00 11.64
C GLU A 186 -15.31 19.73 12.97
N GLY A 187 -16.28 18.82 12.96
CA GLY A 187 -17.05 18.45 14.14
C GLY A 187 -16.21 17.70 15.19
N GLN A 188 -16.56 17.90 16.47
CA GLN A 188 -15.82 17.36 17.61
C GLN A 188 -15.64 15.83 17.52
N VAL A 189 -16.68 15.09 17.09
CA VAL A 189 -16.65 13.62 16.98
C VAL A 189 -15.55 13.16 16.00
N PHE A 190 -15.43 13.83 14.86
CA PHE A 190 -14.39 13.49 13.87
C PHE A 190 -12.99 13.91 14.35
N GLN A 191 -12.88 15.08 14.95
CA GLN A 191 -11.60 15.58 15.48
C GLN A 191 -11.08 14.71 16.62
N ASP A 192 -11.95 14.26 17.53
CA ASP A 192 -11.56 13.36 18.62
C ASP A 192 -11.07 11.99 18.11
N ALA A 193 -11.67 11.49 17.02
CA ALA A 193 -11.24 10.23 16.40
C ALA A 193 -9.89 10.32 15.67
N GLN A 194 -9.43 11.54 15.34
CA GLN A 194 -8.12 11.78 14.71
C GLN A 194 -7.00 12.07 15.71
N ALA A 195 -7.34 12.40 16.96
CA ALA A 195 -6.39 12.81 18.01
C ALA A 195 -5.72 11.61 18.66
#